data_dfd4a180fae99f120887dc150e318cd2
#
_entry.id   dfd4a180fae99f120887dc150e318cd2
#
_cell.length_a   1.000
_cell.length_b   1.000
_cell.length_c   1.000
_cell.angle_alpha   90.00
_cell.angle_beta   90.00
_cell.angle_gamma   90.00
#
_symmetry.space_group_name_H-M   'P 1'
#
loop_
_entity.id
_entity.type
_entity.pdbx_description
1 polymer ?
#
loop_
_entity_poly.entity_id
_entity_poly.type
_entity_poly.pdbx_seq_one_letter_code
_entity_poly.pdbx_strand_id
1 'polypeptide(L)'
;MTIRLYDTSARQIRDFTPIKPGCVSIYLCGATVQAAPHIGHIRSGLNFDIMRRWFEYRGYDVTFIRNVTDIDDKIIKKGAEQGRPWWSIGYENERAFNDGYDALGCLPPTYEPRATGHVTEMVEMMRGLIERGHAYEADGSVYFDVRSFPGYLELSNQDIDDLRQPTEEGITGKRDPRDFAMWKATKPGEPDWETPWGRGRPGWHLECSAMAHKYLGSAFDIHGGGLDLIFPHHENEIAQAKAFGDEFAHYWVHNAWVTMSGEKMSKSLGNSVLVSEMVKNWRPIVLRYYLGTPHYRSMIEYSEESLREAEAAFGRIEGFVQRATEKAGAPVAPAAEVPPAFAEAMDDDLGVPHALAIIHTTVRQGNSALAADDKDEAIARLAEVRAMLGVLGLDPLDPHWAEETDRGEELHGVVDTLVRLVLQQRESARERKDWATADAIRDQLNRSGLAIEDSPDGPRWTLGNR
;
A
#
# COMPACT_ATOMS: atom_id res chain seq x y z
N MET A 1 17.28 -20.95 -3.62
CA MET A 1 16.10 -21.07 -4.53
C MET A 1 15.95 -19.77 -5.28
N THR A 2 15.38 -19.82 -6.47
CA THR A 2 15.18 -18.64 -7.33
C THR A 2 13.82 -18.03 -7.00
N ILE A 3 13.74 -16.72 -6.85
CA ILE A 3 12.46 -16.02 -6.72
C ILE A 3 11.69 -16.18 -8.02
N ARG A 4 10.40 -16.45 -7.94
CA ARG A 4 9.48 -16.54 -9.06
C ARG A 4 8.39 -15.50 -8.92
N LEU A 5 7.98 -14.89 -10.01
CA LEU A 5 6.91 -13.89 -10.04
C LEU A 5 5.92 -14.19 -11.16
N TYR A 6 4.65 -13.96 -10.90
CA TYR A 6 3.66 -13.96 -11.97
C TYR A 6 3.83 -12.70 -12.82
N ASP A 7 4.16 -12.91 -14.06
CA ASP A 7 4.31 -11.84 -15.05
C ASP A 7 3.02 -11.72 -15.87
N THR A 8 2.36 -10.59 -15.78
CA THR A 8 1.12 -10.31 -16.50
C THR A 8 1.31 -10.34 -18.01
N SER A 9 2.47 -9.92 -18.52
CA SER A 9 2.74 -9.94 -19.97
C SER A 9 2.86 -11.36 -20.50
N ALA A 10 3.55 -12.23 -19.76
CA ALA A 10 3.72 -13.64 -20.11
C ALA A 10 2.55 -14.52 -19.62
N ARG A 11 1.67 -14.02 -18.73
CA ARG A 11 0.54 -14.72 -18.10
C ARG A 11 0.91 -16.02 -17.41
N GLN A 12 2.10 -16.07 -16.84
CA GLN A 12 2.63 -17.23 -16.13
C GLN A 12 3.61 -16.82 -15.05
N ILE A 13 3.83 -17.74 -14.12
CA ILE A 13 4.90 -17.59 -13.14
C ILE A 13 6.24 -17.87 -13.83
N ARG A 14 7.19 -16.95 -13.69
CA ARG A 14 8.52 -17.03 -14.27
C ARG A 14 9.59 -16.91 -13.19
N ASP A 15 10.73 -17.55 -13.40
CA ASP A 15 11.92 -17.32 -12.62
C ASP A 15 12.37 -15.88 -12.78
N PHE A 16 12.61 -15.21 -11.66
CA PHE A 16 13.11 -13.83 -11.67
C PHE A 16 14.62 -13.81 -11.93
N THR A 17 15.00 -13.10 -12.96
CA THR A 17 16.40 -12.84 -13.31
C THR A 17 16.59 -11.33 -13.43
N PRO A 18 17.37 -10.69 -12.52
CA PRO A 18 17.58 -9.25 -12.60
C PRO A 18 18.44 -8.88 -13.82
N ILE A 19 18.20 -7.70 -14.39
CA ILE A 19 19.01 -7.14 -15.47
C ILE A 19 20.46 -6.96 -15.00
N LYS A 20 20.61 -6.42 -13.80
CA LYS A 20 21.92 -6.24 -13.15
C LYS A 20 22.06 -7.19 -11.98
N PRO A 21 23.03 -8.12 -12.00
CA PRO A 21 23.22 -9.06 -10.90
C PRO A 21 23.32 -8.36 -9.54
N GLY A 22 22.55 -8.85 -8.55
CA GLY A 22 22.50 -8.30 -7.20
C GLY A 22 21.69 -7.01 -7.02
N CYS A 23 21.12 -6.46 -8.09
CA CYS A 23 20.28 -5.26 -8.03
C CYS A 23 18.87 -5.60 -8.56
N VAL A 24 17.85 -4.89 -8.07
CA VAL A 24 16.47 -4.95 -8.57
C VAL A 24 15.94 -3.54 -8.73
N SER A 25 15.40 -3.23 -9.89
CA SER A 25 14.78 -1.96 -10.22
C SER A 25 13.27 -2.11 -10.36
N ILE A 26 12.52 -1.34 -9.58
CA ILE A 26 11.05 -1.40 -9.52
C ILE A 26 10.48 -0.01 -9.81
N TYR A 27 9.56 0.08 -10.77
CA TYR A 27 8.70 1.25 -10.97
C TYR A 27 7.27 0.90 -10.59
N LEU A 28 6.71 1.61 -9.63
CA LEU A 28 5.31 1.48 -9.23
C LEU A 28 4.55 2.72 -9.68
N CYS A 29 3.52 2.55 -10.52
CA CYS A 29 2.61 3.63 -10.81
C CYS A 29 1.91 4.09 -9.53
N GLY A 30 2.22 5.32 -9.14
CA GLY A 30 1.64 5.98 -7.99
C GLY A 30 0.24 6.52 -8.27
N ALA A 31 -0.37 7.08 -7.25
CA ALA A 31 -1.75 7.56 -7.36
C ALA A 31 -1.82 8.96 -7.98
N THR A 32 -2.94 9.24 -8.67
CA THR A 32 -3.38 10.60 -8.95
C THR A 32 -3.87 11.22 -7.64
N VAL A 33 -3.16 12.25 -7.15
CA VAL A 33 -3.42 12.86 -5.83
C VAL A 33 -4.59 13.86 -5.86
N GLN A 34 -5.70 13.40 -6.41
CA GLN A 34 -6.94 14.19 -6.51
C GLN A 34 -7.76 14.26 -5.21
N ALA A 35 -7.54 13.33 -4.30
CA ALA A 35 -8.24 13.22 -3.02
C ALA A 35 -7.50 12.26 -2.08
N ALA A 36 -7.76 12.35 -0.76
CA ALA A 36 -7.15 11.50 0.25
C ALA A 36 -7.25 9.99 -0.08
N PRO A 37 -6.27 9.16 0.31
CA PRO A 37 -6.25 7.75 -0.03
C PRO A 37 -7.34 6.95 0.69
N HIS A 38 -7.94 6.00 -0.02
CA HIS A 38 -8.68 4.91 0.59
C HIS A 38 -7.81 3.66 0.70
N ILE A 39 -8.22 2.68 1.48
CA ILE A 39 -7.46 1.46 1.76
C ILE A 39 -7.06 0.68 0.49
N GLY A 40 -7.86 0.75 -0.58
CA GLY A 40 -7.51 0.12 -1.86
C GLY A 40 -6.28 0.74 -2.53
N HIS A 41 -6.07 2.06 -2.40
CA HIS A 41 -4.85 2.70 -2.90
C HIS A 41 -3.62 2.26 -2.09
N ILE A 42 -3.73 2.28 -0.76
CA ILE A 42 -2.61 1.95 0.12
C ILE A 42 -2.21 0.47 -0.01
N ARG A 43 -3.17 -0.43 -0.27
CA ARG A 43 -2.89 -1.85 -0.50
C ARG A 43 -1.88 -2.06 -1.63
N SER A 44 -1.96 -1.28 -2.71
CA SER A 44 -0.99 -1.39 -3.80
C SER A 44 0.42 -1.12 -3.31
N GLY A 45 0.67 0.03 -2.70
CA GLY A 45 2.00 0.36 -2.16
C GLY A 45 2.48 -0.62 -1.10
N LEU A 46 1.57 -1.14 -0.25
CA LEU A 46 1.90 -2.13 0.79
C LEU A 46 2.35 -3.47 0.18
N ASN A 47 1.70 -3.95 -0.87
CA ASN A 47 2.12 -5.18 -1.55
C ASN A 47 3.52 -5.04 -2.16
N PHE A 48 3.82 -3.87 -2.74
CA PHE A 48 5.15 -3.58 -3.29
C PHE A 48 6.19 -3.32 -2.18
N ASP A 49 5.79 -2.84 -1.00
CA ASP A 49 6.66 -2.78 0.17
C ASP A 49 7.06 -4.19 0.66
N ILE A 50 6.12 -5.14 0.70
CA ILE A 50 6.42 -6.55 1.03
C ILE A 50 7.35 -7.16 -0.03
N MET A 51 7.10 -6.90 -1.32
CA MET A 51 7.97 -7.34 -2.41
C MET A 51 9.38 -6.81 -2.25
N ARG A 52 9.52 -5.50 -2.02
CA ARG A 52 10.81 -4.83 -1.78
C ARG A 52 11.53 -5.44 -0.59
N ARG A 53 10.86 -5.60 0.57
CA ARG A 53 11.44 -6.21 1.77
C ARG A 53 11.91 -7.63 1.50
N TRP A 54 11.19 -8.40 0.69
CA TRP A 54 11.62 -9.74 0.33
C TRP A 54 12.87 -9.72 -0.53
N PHE A 55 12.95 -8.87 -1.55
CA PHE A 55 14.17 -8.73 -2.36
C PHE A 55 15.37 -8.27 -1.53
N GLU A 56 15.19 -7.28 -0.66
CA GLU A 56 16.25 -6.81 0.25
C GLU A 56 16.71 -7.92 1.21
N TYR A 57 15.77 -8.70 1.77
CA TYR A 57 16.09 -9.86 2.60
C TYR A 57 16.89 -10.92 1.81
N ARG A 58 16.59 -11.12 0.55
CA ARG A 58 17.33 -12.03 -0.35
C ARG A 58 18.66 -11.45 -0.82
N GLY A 59 19.06 -10.28 -0.31
CA GLY A 59 20.37 -9.67 -0.53
C GLY A 59 20.48 -8.82 -1.79
N TYR A 60 19.35 -8.43 -2.40
CA TYR A 60 19.37 -7.51 -3.53
C TYR A 60 19.40 -6.05 -3.05
N ASP A 61 20.12 -5.21 -3.79
CA ASP A 61 20.03 -3.75 -3.70
C ASP A 61 18.83 -3.27 -4.52
N VAL A 62 17.80 -2.74 -3.86
CA VAL A 62 16.53 -2.41 -4.50
C VAL A 62 16.41 -0.90 -4.77
N THR A 63 16.31 -0.53 -6.04
CA THR A 63 15.90 0.81 -6.45
C THR A 63 14.40 0.82 -6.68
N PHE A 64 13.64 1.48 -5.81
CA PHE A 64 12.19 1.56 -5.87
C PHE A 64 11.72 2.97 -6.16
N ILE A 65 11.12 3.18 -7.33
CA ILE A 65 10.54 4.45 -7.79
C ILE A 65 9.02 4.33 -7.72
N ARG A 66 8.37 5.30 -7.09
CA ARG A 66 6.91 5.44 -7.09
C ARG A 66 6.57 6.89 -7.46
N ASN A 67 5.91 7.12 -8.58
CA ASN A 67 5.61 8.48 -8.99
C ASN A 67 4.41 9.08 -8.24
N VAL A 68 4.29 10.40 -8.35
CA VAL A 68 3.13 11.17 -7.92
C VAL A 68 2.56 11.87 -9.14
N THR A 69 1.35 11.50 -9.53
CA THR A 69 0.59 12.24 -10.55
C THR A 69 -0.08 13.45 -9.88
N ASP A 70 0.68 14.55 -9.82
CA ASP A 70 0.29 15.80 -9.16
C ASP A 70 -0.42 16.78 -10.11
N ILE A 71 -0.64 16.40 -11.37
CA ILE A 71 -1.44 17.11 -12.36
C ILE A 71 -2.33 16.16 -13.13
N ASP A 72 -3.63 16.44 -13.20
CA ASP A 72 -4.64 15.67 -13.92
C ASP A 72 -5.93 16.48 -14.05
N ASP A 73 -6.78 16.17 -15.03
CA ASP A 73 -8.09 16.80 -15.22
C ASP A 73 -8.93 16.82 -13.93
N LYS A 74 -8.87 15.74 -13.15
CA LYS A 74 -9.63 15.59 -11.90
C LYS A 74 -9.12 16.52 -10.80
N ILE A 75 -7.80 16.75 -10.74
CA ILE A 75 -7.18 17.68 -9.77
C ILE A 75 -7.58 19.11 -10.12
N ILE A 76 -7.49 19.49 -11.41
CA ILE A 76 -7.84 20.80 -11.92
C ILE A 76 -9.32 21.10 -11.66
N LYS A 77 -10.20 20.18 -12.05
CA LYS A 77 -11.66 20.29 -11.84
C LYS A 77 -11.97 20.47 -10.35
N LYS A 78 -11.36 19.70 -9.49
CA LYS A 78 -11.60 19.78 -8.04
C LYS A 78 -11.10 21.08 -7.43
N GLY A 79 -9.97 21.62 -7.90
CA GLY A 79 -9.50 22.95 -7.54
C GLY A 79 -10.53 24.02 -7.90
N ALA A 80 -11.06 23.98 -9.12
CA ALA A 80 -12.10 24.91 -9.58
C ALA A 80 -13.40 24.79 -8.76
N GLU A 81 -13.88 23.58 -8.48
CA GLU A 81 -15.08 23.31 -7.67
C GLU A 81 -14.94 23.84 -6.23
N GLN A 82 -13.73 23.79 -5.66
CA GLN A 82 -13.45 24.25 -4.30
C GLN A 82 -12.98 25.72 -4.22
N GLY A 83 -12.82 26.39 -5.36
CA GLY A 83 -12.26 27.74 -5.41
C GLY A 83 -10.80 27.80 -4.90
N ARG A 84 -10.05 26.72 -5.07
CA ARG A 84 -8.66 26.57 -4.62
C ARG A 84 -7.72 26.34 -5.81
N PRO A 85 -6.44 26.75 -5.71
CA PRO A 85 -5.44 26.40 -6.72
C PRO A 85 -5.30 24.88 -6.84
N TRP A 86 -5.27 24.35 -8.07
CA TRP A 86 -5.13 22.92 -8.35
C TRP A 86 -3.91 22.29 -7.65
N TRP A 87 -2.77 22.98 -7.65
CA TRP A 87 -1.54 22.50 -6.99
C TRP A 87 -1.70 22.35 -5.47
N SER A 88 -2.57 23.14 -4.82
CA SER A 88 -2.85 22.99 -3.39
C SER A 88 -3.65 21.72 -3.09
N ILE A 89 -4.54 21.32 -4.01
CA ILE A 89 -5.27 20.05 -3.93
C ILE A 89 -4.29 18.88 -4.07
N GLY A 90 -3.42 18.92 -5.09
CA GLY A 90 -2.40 17.89 -5.31
C GLY A 90 -1.50 17.74 -4.08
N TYR A 91 -0.93 18.83 -3.59
CA TYR A 91 -0.01 18.84 -2.46
C TYR A 91 -0.63 18.30 -1.15
N GLU A 92 -1.86 18.72 -0.82
CA GLU A 92 -2.57 18.25 0.36
C GLU A 92 -2.80 16.73 0.31
N ASN A 93 -3.23 16.23 -0.84
CA ASN A 93 -3.52 14.80 -0.99
C ASN A 93 -2.25 13.95 -1.12
N GLU A 94 -1.18 14.45 -1.73
CA GLU A 94 0.12 13.78 -1.73
C GLU A 94 0.60 13.52 -0.29
N ARG A 95 0.49 14.54 0.58
CA ARG A 95 0.82 14.36 2.00
C ARG A 95 -0.08 13.31 2.66
N ALA A 96 -1.38 13.35 2.40
CA ALA A 96 -2.30 12.34 2.94
C ALA A 96 -1.97 10.91 2.46
N PHE A 97 -1.44 10.75 1.24
CA PHE A 97 -0.93 9.46 0.77
C PHE A 97 0.32 9.03 1.54
N ASN A 98 1.28 9.93 1.73
CA ASN A 98 2.50 9.64 2.47
C ASN A 98 2.18 9.31 3.93
N ASP A 99 1.34 10.12 4.60
CA ASP A 99 0.87 9.84 5.96
C ASP A 99 0.20 8.45 6.05
N GLY A 100 -0.56 8.06 5.02
CA GLY A 100 -1.19 6.73 4.97
C GLY A 100 -0.20 5.58 4.79
N TYR A 101 0.84 5.75 3.97
CA TYR A 101 1.91 4.76 3.81
C TYR A 101 2.76 4.66 5.09
N ASP A 102 3.13 5.80 5.66
CA ASP A 102 3.91 5.86 6.89
C ASP A 102 3.14 5.21 8.05
N ALA A 103 1.86 5.52 8.22
CA ALA A 103 1.03 4.91 9.25
C ALA A 103 0.99 3.38 9.15
N LEU A 104 1.01 2.80 7.95
CA LEU A 104 1.05 1.35 7.78
C LEU A 104 2.48 0.77 7.69
N GLY A 105 3.51 1.53 8.07
CA GLY A 105 4.90 1.08 8.12
C GLY A 105 5.48 0.70 6.77
N CYS A 106 4.99 1.27 5.67
CA CYS A 106 5.62 1.10 4.36
C CYS A 106 6.94 1.87 4.32
N LEU A 107 8.00 1.24 3.82
CA LEU A 107 9.27 1.90 3.60
C LEU A 107 9.13 3.02 2.57
N PRO A 108 9.75 4.18 2.78
CA PRO A 108 9.75 5.23 1.76
C PRO A 108 10.44 4.72 0.49
N PRO A 109 9.94 5.07 -0.72
CA PRO A 109 10.60 4.71 -1.96
C PRO A 109 12.00 5.35 -2.05
N THR A 110 12.84 4.84 -2.94
CA THR A 110 14.15 5.44 -3.21
C THR A 110 13.96 6.88 -3.69
N TYR A 111 12.92 7.11 -4.52
CA TYR A 111 12.53 8.45 -4.94
C TYR A 111 11.06 8.48 -5.37
N GLU A 112 10.39 9.62 -5.14
CA GLU A 112 9.02 9.89 -5.58
C GLU A 112 8.99 11.09 -6.56
N PRO A 113 9.15 10.84 -7.88
CA PRO A 113 9.09 11.91 -8.86
C PRO A 113 7.65 12.41 -9.06
N ARG A 114 7.48 13.74 -9.10
CA ARG A 114 6.23 14.38 -9.47
C ARG A 114 6.15 14.62 -10.97
N ALA A 115 4.98 14.42 -11.58
CA ALA A 115 4.76 14.66 -13.00
C ALA A 115 5.10 16.09 -13.41
N THR A 116 4.68 17.10 -12.62
CA THR A 116 4.99 18.53 -12.90
C THR A 116 6.46 18.89 -12.92
N GLY A 117 7.29 18.10 -12.25
CA GLY A 117 8.75 18.27 -12.24
C GLY A 117 9.48 17.67 -13.44
N HIS A 118 8.76 16.97 -14.36
CA HIS A 118 9.35 16.15 -15.42
C HIS A 118 8.85 16.51 -16.83
N VAL A 119 8.30 17.69 -17.00
CA VAL A 119 7.79 18.15 -18.31
C VAL A 119 8.88 18.18 -19.37
N THR A 120 10.14 18.49 -19.02
CA THR A 120 11.27 18.47 -19.96
C THR A 120 11.47 17.07 -20.56
N GLU A 121 11.50 16.06 -19.74
CA GLU A 121 11.65 14.65 -20.14
C GLU A 121 10.48 14.19 -20.99
N MET A 122 9.27 14.62 -20.67
CA MET A 122 8.06 14.34 -21.47
C MET A 122 8.16 14.96 -22.86
N VAL A 123 8.62 16.22 -22.94
CA VAL A 123 8.84 16.91 -24.24
C VAL A 123 9.90 16.20 -25.06
N GLU A 124 10.99 15.74 -24.45
CA GLU A 124 12.04 14.98 -25.13
C GLU A 124 11.49 13.65 -25.67
N MET A 125 10.73 12.91 -24.88
CA MET A 125 10.11 11.65 -25.32
C MET A 125 9.11 11.89 -26.46
N MET A 126 8.23 12.89 -26.38
CA MET A 126 7.29 13.24 -27.45
C MET A 126 8.03 13.59 -28.76
N ARG A 127 9.11 14.38 -28.68
CA ARG A 127 9.92 14.72 -29.83
C ARG A 127 10.48 13.47 -30.51
N GLY A 128 11.08 12.57 -29.73
CA GLY A 128 11.61 11.31 -30.25
C GLY A 128 10.53 10.42 -30.86
N LEU A 129 9.33 10.37 -30.29
CA LEU A 129 8.20 9.62 -30.86
C LEU A 129 7.68 10.23 -32.16
N ILE A 130 7.61 11.55 -32.27
CA ILE A 130 7.24 12.24 -33.51
C ILE A 130 8.28 11.99 -34.61
N GLU A 131 9.57 12.12 -34.29
CA GLU A 131 10.67 11.86 -35.25
C GLU A 131 10.66 10.42 -35.78
N ARG A 132 10.21 9.46 -34.96
CA ARG A 132 10.08 8.06 -35.33
C ARG A 132 8.76 7.71 -36.03
N GLY A 133 7.84 8.67 -36.13
CA GLY A 133 6.54 8.50 -36.76
C GLY A 133 5.48 7.79 -35.94
N HIS A 134 5.67 7.70 -34.60
CA HIS A 134 4.72 7.08 -33.68
C HIS A 134 3.80 8.10 -32.99
N ALA A 135 4.08 9.39 -33.16
CA ALA A 135 3.25 10.44 -32.61
C ALA A 135 3.07 11.59 -33.61
N TYR A 136 2.07 12.41 -33.41
CA TYR A 136 1.80 13.57 -34.25
C TYR A 136 1.19 14.73 -33.46
N GLU A 137 1.44 15.94 -33.95
CA GLU A 137 0.82 17.16 -33.44
C GLU A 137 -0.49 17.43 -34.21
N ALA A 138 -1.50 17.87 -33.49
CA ALA A 138 -2.73 18.41 -34.03
C ALA A 138 -3.36 19.41 -33.06
N ASP A 139 -3.67 20.62 -33.56
CA ASP A 139 -4.34 21.69 -32.81
C ASP A 139 -3.67 22.03 -31.45
N GLY A 140 -2.32 21.98 -31.39
CA GLY A 140 -1.55 22.28 -30.18
C GLY A 140 -1.50 21.12 -29.17
N SER A 141 -2.09 19.98 -29.50
CA SER A 141 -2.00 18.72 -28.76
C SER A 141 -1.04 17.76 -29.45
N VAL A 142 -0.50 16.77 -28.70
CA VAL A 142 0.30 15.68 -29.27
C VAL A 142 -0.36 14.36 -28.94
N TYR A 143 -0.53 13.52 -29.96
CA TYR A 143 -1.18 12.21 -29.85
C TYR A 143 -0.22 11.11 -30.23
N PHE A 144 -0.33 9.97 -29.55
CA PHE A 144 0.27 8.73 -29.97
C PHE A 144 -0.63 8.06 -31.01
N ASP A 145 -0.03 7.67 -32.16
CA ASP A 145 -0.68 6.93 -33.22
C ASP A 145 -0.65 5.43 -32.89
N VAL A 146 -1.74 4.89 -32.32
CA VAL A 146 -1.78 3.50 -31.87
C VAL A 146 -1.58 2.49 -33.00
N ARG A 147 -1.92 2.85 -34.24
CA ARG A 147 -1.72 1.95 -35.40
C ARG A 147 -0.29 1.92 -35.90
N SER A 148 0.52 2.88 -35.49
CA SER A 148 1.94 2.92 -35.85
C SER A 148 2.79 1.91 -35.06
N PHE A 149 2.26 1.37 -33.94
CA PHE A 149 2.96 0.42 -33.08
C PHE A 149 2.31 -0.97 -33.15
N PRO A 150 2.90 -1.93 -33.87
CA PRO A 150 2.29 -3.25 -34.09
C PRO A 150 2.08 -4.08 -32.81
N GLY A 151 2.88 -3.83 -31.73
CA GLY A 151 2.75 -4.51 -30.44
C GLY A 151 1.71 -3.89 -29.50
N TYR A 152 0.88 -2.96 -29.97
CA TYR A 152 -0.16 -2.36 -29.12
C TYR A 152 -1.20 -3.41 -28.72
N LEU A 153 -1.56 -3.46 -27.42
CA LEU A 153 -2.50 -4.39 -26.78
C LEU A 153 -1.97 -5.79 -26.45
N GLU A 154 -0.65 -6.02 -26.53
CA GLU A 154 -0.04 -7.30 -26.15
C GLU A 154 -0.18 -7.58 -24.65
N LEU A 155 -0.08 -6.54 -23.78
CA LEU A 155 -0.23 -6.70 -22.34
C LEU A 155 -1.68 -7.02 -21.94
N SER A 156 -2.62 -6.23 -22.44
CA SER A 156 -4.05 -6.34 -22.11
C SER A 156 -4.75 -7.46 -22.86
N ASN A 157 -4.17 -7.94 -23.98
CA ASN A 157 -4.74 -8.96 -24.88
C ASN A 157 -6.14 -8.59 -25.37
N GLN A 158 -6.33 -7.33 -25.75
CA GLN A 158 -7.56 -6.82 -26.33
C GLN A 158 -7.44 -6.74 -27.85
N ASP A 159 -8.57 -6.69 -28.55
CA ASP A 159 -8.60 -6.41 -29.97
C ASP A 159 -8.71 -4.89 -30.17
N ILE A 160 -7.89 -4.34 -31.07
CA ILE A 160 -7.89 -2.90 -31.35
C ILE A 160 -9.23 -2.42 -31.91
N ASP A 161 -9.95 -3.28 -32.65
CA ASP A 161 -11.23 -2.90 -33.26
C ASP A 161 -12.40 -2.90 -32.27
N ASP A 162 -12.24 -3.58 -31.14
CA ASP A 162 -13.20 -3.59 -30.03
C ASP A 162 -12.96 -2.45 -29.02
N LEU A 163 -11.83 -1.74 -29.14
CA LEU A 163 -11.47 -0.67 -28.21
C LEU A 163 -12.45 0.49 -28.27
N ARG A 164 -13.02 0.82 -27.11
CA ARG A 164 -13.71 2.08 -26.85
C ARG A 164 -12.84 2.93 -25.94
N GLN A 165 -12.07 3.84 -26.52
CA GLN A 165 -11.40 4.87 -25.71
C GLN A 165 -12.46 5.81 -25.13
N PRO A 166 -12.33 6.21 -23.86
CA PRO A 166 -13.17 7.27 -23.31
C PRO A 166 -13.04 8.52 -24.18
N THR A 167 -14.17 9.07 -24.63
CA THR A 167 -14.17 10.37 -25.30
C THR A 167 -13.80 11.43 -24.26
N GLU A 168 -12.57 11.93 -24.33
CA GLU A 168 -12.15 13.05 -23.52
C GLU A 168 -12.80 14.33 -24.09
N GLU A 169 -13.56 15.04 -23.28
CA GLU A 169 -14.22 16.29 -23.69
C GLU A 169 -13.20 17.34 -24.16
N GLY A 170 -13.44 17.90 -25.36
CA GLY A 170 -12.64 18.99 -25.92
C GLY A 170 -11.29 18.57 -26.51
N ILE A 171 -11.08 17.30 -26.79
CA ILE A 171 -9.95 16.82 -27.58
C ILE A 171 -10.38 16.73 -29.05
N THR A 172 -9.72 17.52 -29.90
CA THR A 172 -9.95 17.59 -31.34
C THR A 172 -8.65 17.19 -32.09
N GLY A 173 -8.76 16.81 -33.36
CA GLY A 173 -7.60 16.57 -34.20
C GLY A 173 -7.02 15.16 -34.17
N LYS A 174 -7.63 14.20 -33.46
CA LYS A 174 -7.23 12.78 -33.52
C LYS A 174 -7.42 12.21 -34.93
N ARG A 175 -6.42 11.49 -35.43
CA ARG A 175 -6.49 10.77 -36.72
C ARG A 175 -7.31 9.49 -36.60
N ASP A 176 -7.15 8.76 -35.50
CA ASP A 176 -7.95 7.60 -35.10
C ASP A 176 -8.58 7.88 -33.72
N PRO A 177 -9.86 7.56 -33.49
CA PRO A 177 -10.48 7.73 -32.17
C PRO A 177 -9.76 7.01 -31.03
N ARG A 178 -8.96 5.99 -31.34
CA ARG A 178 -8.20 5.19 -30.38
C ARG A 178 -6.86 5.82 -29.99
N ASP A 179 -6.37 6.81 -30.75
CA ASP A 179 -5.16 7.55 -30.39
C ASP A 179 -5.34 8.20 -29.03
N PHE A 180 -4.29 8.22 -28.22
CA PHE A 180 -4.37 8.81 -26.89
C PHE A 180 -3.47 10.06 -26.80
N ALA A 181 -3.93 11.02 -25.99
CA ALA A 181 -3.21 12.27 -25.83
C ALA A 181 -1.99 12.08 -24.93
N MET A 182 -0.82 12.47 -25.44
CA MET A 182 0.42 12.61 -24.68
C MET A 182 0.59 14.04 -24.17
N TRP A 183 0.05 15.03 -24.92
CA TRP A 183 0.01 16.44 -24.55
C TRP A 183 -1.34 17.02 -24.91
N LYS A 184 -1.94 17.72 -23.98
CA LYS A 184 -3.26 18.36 -24.15
C LYS A 184 -3.08 19.85 -24.26
N ALA A 185 -3.54 20.44 -25.37
CA ALA A 185 -3.55 21.90 -25.56
C ALA A 185 -4.28 22.59 -24.42
N THR A 186 -3.74 23.73 -23.98
CA THR A 186 -4.29 24.46 -22.84
C THR A 186 -5.69 25.01 -23.11
N LYS A 187 -6.51 25.02 -22.07
CA LYS A 187 -7.82 25.70 -22.05
C LYS A 187 -7.73 26.91 -21.11
N PRO A 188 -8.59 27.91 -21.29
CA PRO A 188 -8.59 29.08 -20.41
C PRO A 188 -8.75 28.69 -18.94
N GLY A 189 -7.78 29.14 -18.10
CA GLY A 189 -7.80 28.88 -16.67
C GLY A 189 -7.15 27.57 -16.23
N GLU A 190 -6.67 26.73 -17.15
CA GLU A 190 -5.90 25.52 -16.83
C GLU A 190 -4.39 25.87 -16.69
N PRO A 191 -3.66 25.09 -15.88
CA PRO A 191 -2.21 25.16 -15.86
C PRO A 191 -1.62 24.72 -17.21
N ASP A 192 -0.55 25.35 -17.62
CA ASP A 192 0.12 25.00 -18.87
C ASP A 192 1.62 25.21 -18.83
N TRP A 193 2.33 24.52 -19.69
CA TRP A 193 3.76 24.63 -19.98
C TRP A 193 3.95 24.91 -21.46
N GLU A 194 5.02 25.63 -21.79
CA GLU A 194 5.39 25.90 -23.17
C GLU A 194 6.12 24.71 -23.78
N THR A 195 5.72 24.32 -24.97
CA THR A 195 6.35 23.25 -25.77
C THR A 195 6.53 23.71 -27.22
N PRO A 196 7.33 22.99 -28.03
CA PRO A 196 7.42 23.29 -29.48
C PRO A 196 6.09 23.25 -30.24
N TRP A 197 5.09 22.55 -29.70
CA TRP A 197 3.77 22.37 -30.35
C TRP A 197 2.70 23.29 -29.81
N GLY A 198 3.02 24.07 -28.79
CA GLY A 198 2.08 25.00 -28.14
C GLY A 198 2.06 24.85 -26.64
N ARG A 199 1.24 25.69 -25.99
CA ARG A 199 1.03 25.62 -24.54
C ARG A 199 0.02 24.55 -24.20
N GLY A 200 0.30 23.80 -23.14
CA GLY A 200 -0.57 22.70 -22.72
C GLY A 200 -0.07 22.00 -21.47
N ARG A 201 -0.54 20.81 -21.23
CA ARG A 201 -0.21 19.96 -20.08
C ARG A 201 -0.06 18.50 -20.44
N PRO A 202 0.63 17.70 -19.61
CA PRO A 202 0.83 16.28 -19.87
C PRO A 202 -0.46 15.48 -19.99
N GLY A 203 -0.42 14.47 -20.86
CA GLY A 203 -1.34 13.34 -20.82
C GLY A 203 -0.84 12.29 -19.81
N TRP A 204 -1.77 11.68 -19.14
CA TRP A 204 -1.53 10.79 -18.00
C TRP A 204 -0.50 9.68 -18.24
N HIS A 205 -0.48 9.08 -19.43
CA HIS A 205 0.38 7.92 -19.71
C HIS A 205 1.86 8.30 -19.94
N LEU A 206 2.09 9.47 -20.50
CA LEU A 206 3.43 9.99 -20.79
C LEU A 206 4.25 10.24 -19.54
N GLU A 207 3.60 10.60 -18.44
CA GLU A 207 4.24 10.93 -17.17
C GLU A 207 5.11 9.76 -16.69
N CYS A 208 4.51 8.56 -16.58
CA CYS A 208 5.19 7.38 -16.08
C CYS A 208 6.25 6.89 -17.06
N SER A 209 5.98 6.89 -18.36
CA SER A 209 6.98 6.50 -19.37
C SER A 209 8.24 7.36 -19.30
N ALA A 210 8.08 8.69 -19.21
CA ALA A 210 9.21 9.61 -19.15
C ALA A 210 9.97 9.51 -17.82
N MET A 211 9.26 9.40 -16.69
CA MET A 211 9.87 9.26 -15.38
C MET A 211 10.56 7.91 -15.19
N ALA A 212 9.97 6.80 -15.68
CA ALA A 212 10.61 5.50 -15.66
C ALA A 212 11.91 5.50 -16.45
N HIS A 213 11.89 6.03 -17.68
CA HIS A 213 13.08 6.19 -18.50
C HIS A 213 14.18 7.01 -17.80
N LYS A 214 13.81 8.13 -17.17
CA LYS A 214 14.78 9.01 -16.48
C LYS A 214 15.47 8.34 -15.31
N TYR A 215 14.73 7.62 -14.47
CA TYR A 215 15.26 7.09 -13.20
C TYR A 215 15.77 5.66 -13.28
N LEU A 216 15.24 4.86 -14.21
CA LEU A 216 15.59 3.44 -14.34
C LEU A 216 16.25 3.13 -15.69
N GLY A 217 16.27 4.08 -16.63
CA GLY A 217 16.88 3.90 -17.95
C GLY A 217 15.95 3.22 -18.94
N SER A 218 16.54 2.76 -20.06
CA SER A 218 15.79 2.14 -21.16
C SER A 218 15.28 0.72 -20.85
N ALA A 219 15.79 0.08 -19.81
CA ALA A 219 15.35 -1.23 -19.33
C ALA A 219 15.42 -1.32 -17.83
N PHE A 220 14.39 -1.89 -17.19
CA PHE A 220 14.35 -2.13 -15.77
C PHE A 220 13.58 -3.42 -15.45
N ASP A 221 13.69 -3.91 -14.20
CA ASP A 221 13.23 -5.25 -13.89
C ASP A 221 11.70 -5.34 -13.79
N ILE A 222 11.08 -4.56 -12.91
CA ILE A 222 9.67 -4.74 -12.55
C ILE A 222 8.90 -3.44 -12.72
N HIS A 223 7.78 -3.50 -13.46
CA HIS A 223 6.76 -2.45 -13.49
C HIS A 223 5.49 -2.95 -12.80
N GLY A 224 4.92 -2.12 -11.92
CA GLY A 224 3.79 -2.52 -11.11
C GLY A 224 2.68 -1.51 -10.95
N GLY A 225 1.52 -2.03 -10.52
CA GLY A 225 0.33 -1.24 -10.23
C GLY A 225 -0.89 -2.09 -9.93
N GLY A 226 -2.05 -1.46 -9.82
CA GLY A 226 -3.33 -2.16 -9.72
C GLY A 226 -3.75 -2.81 -11.05
N LEU A 227 -4.57 -3.87 -10.99
CA LEU A 227 -5.15 -4.53 -12.17
C LEU A 227 -5.85 -3.56 -13.13
N ASP A 228 -6.38 -2.47 -12.63
CA ASP A 228 -7.07 -1.44 -13.42
C ASP A 228 -6.12 -0.57 -14.25
N LEU A 229 -4.82 -0.62 -13.97
CA LEU A 229 -3.80 0.06 -14.75
C LEU A 229 -3.34 -0.74 -15.97
N ILE A 230 -3.59 -2.05 -16.04
CA ILE A 230 -3.22 -2.87 -17.20
C ILE A 230 -3.67 -2.19 -18.49
N PHE A 231 -4.94 -1.77 -18.52
CA PHE A 231 -5.51 -1.00 -19.63
C PHE A 231 -6.36 0.17 -19.07
N PRO A 232 -6.19 1.38 -19.63
CA PRO A 232 -5.30 1.71 -20.74
C PRO A 232 -3.86 2.10 -20.35
N HIS A 233 -3.57 2.32 -19.06
CA HIS A 233 -2.37 3.05 -18.62
C HIS A 233 -1.06 2.34 -18.98
N HIS A 234 -0.84 1.13 -18.45
CA HIS A 234 0.40 0.37 -18.69
C HIS A 234 0.56 -0.05 -20.16
N GLU A 235 -0.54 -0.36 -20.84
CA GLU A 235 -0.51 -0.64 -22.27
C GLU A 235 0.02 0.57 -23.07
N ASN A 236 -0.46 1.77 -22.72
CA ASN A 236 -0.03 3.00 -23.37
C ASN A 236 1.40 3.37 -23.02
N GLU A 237 1.85 3.07 -21.79
CA GLU A 237 3.25 3.26 -21.39
C GLU A 237 4.19 2.33 -22.19
N ILE A 238 3.82 1.05 -22.35
CA ILE A 238 4.58 0.09 -23.19
C ILE A 238 4.71 0.64 -24.61
N ALA A 239 3.60 1.10 -25.20
CA ALA A 239 3.60 1.64 -26.54
C ALA A 239 4.55 2.84 -26.68
N GLN A 240 4.45 3.79 -25.75
CA GLN A 240 5.33 4.96 -25.73
C GLN A 240 6.81 4.59 -25.57
N ALA A 241 7.14 3.78 -24.57
CA ALA A 241 8.52 3.43 -24.27
C ALA A 241 9.17 2.61 -25.40
N LYS A 242 8.50 1.55 -25.85
CA LYS A 242 9.04 0.70 -26.92
C LYS A 242 9.12 1.43 -28.28
N ALA A 243 8.13 2.25 -28.61
CA ALA A 243 8.18 3.08 -29.81
C ALA A 243 9.26 4.18 -29.71
N PHE A 244 9.59 4.65 -28.50
CA PHE A 244 10.72 5.55 -28.25
C PHE A 244 12.07 4.85 -28.42
N GLY A 245 12.13 3.51 -28.30
CA GLY A 245 13.32 2.68 -28.48
C GLY A 245 13.82 2.01 -27.20
N ASP A 246 13.03 2.02 -26.14
CA ASP A 246 13.35 1.34 -24.89
C ASP A 246 12.94 -0.14 -24.92
N GLU A 247 13.64 -0.98 -24.16
CA GLU A 247 13.18 -2.34 -23.86
C GLU A 247 12.05 -2.34 -22.83
N PHE A 248 12.07 -1.36 -21.93
CA PHE A 248 11.15 -1.10 -20.86
C PHE A 248 11.17 -2.18 -19.77
N ALA A 249 10.03 -2.49 -19.12
CA ALA A 249 9.98 -3.45 -18.02
C ALA A 249 10.06 -4.91 -18.48
N HIS A 250 10.86 -5.74 -17.76
CA HIS A 250 10.98 -7.18 -18.02
C HIS A 250 9.88 -8.01 -17.35
N TYR A 251 9.32 -7.53 -16.22
CA TYR A 251 8.22 -8.17 -15.49
C TYR A 251 7.11 -7.15 -15.21
N TRP A 252 5.87 -7.58 -15.43
CA TRP A 252 4.68 -6.79 -15.16
C TRP A 252 3.91 -7.41 -14.00
N VAL A 253 3.87 -6.73 -12.87
CA VAL A 253 3.25 -7.23 -11.64
C VAL A 253 2.06 -6.38 -11.25
N HIS A 254 0.89 -7.01 -11.14
CA HIS A 254 -0.35 -6.32 -10.83
C HIS A 254 -1.01 -6.88 -9.57
N ASN A 255 -1.36 -5.99 -8.65
CA ASN A 255 -2.13 -6.35 -7.46
C ASN A 255 -3.65 -6.22 -7.70
N ALA A 256 -4.39 -7.13 -7.08
CA ALA A 256 -5.85 -7.10 -7.10
C ALA A 256 -6.44 -6.04 -6.16
N TRP A 257 -7.73 -5.78 -6.30
CA TRP A 257 -8.44 -4.69 -5.63
C TRP A 257 -8.91 -5.05 -4.23
N VAL A 258 -9.27 -4.02 -3.47
CA VAL A 258 -10.17 -4.12 -2.33
C VAL A 258 -11.58 -3.83 -2.85
N THR A 259 -12.51 -4.74 -2.55
CA THR A 259 -13.93 -4.64 -2.92
C THR A 259 -14.77 -4.33 -1.69
N MET A 260 -15.95 -3.76 -1.90
CA MET A 260 -16.97 -3.55 -0.89
C MET A 260 -18.32 -3.90 -1.50
N SER A 261 -19.02 -4.85 -0.89
CA SER A 261 -20.29 -5.40 -1.42
C SER A 261 -20.14 -5.97 -2.85
N GLY A 262 -18.99 -6.63 -3.12
CA GLY A 262 -18.69 -7.23 -4.43
C GLY A 262 -18.22 -6.24 -5.51
N GLU A 263 -18.22 -4.94 -5.23
CA GLU A 263 -17.79 -3.90 -6.18
C GLU A 263 -16.42 -3.33 -5.81
N LYS A 264 -15.64 -2.93 -6.82
CA LYS A 264 -14.37 -2.23 -6.58
C LYS A 264 -14.61 -0.98 -5.75
N MET A 265 -13.82 -0.81 -4.70
CA MET A 265 -13.86 0.41 -3.89
C MET A 265 -13.48 1.62 -4.74
N SER A 266 -14.39 2.59 -4.83
CA SER A 266 -14.14 3.84 -5.55
C SER A 266 -14.93 5.01 -4.95
N LYS A 267 -14.37 6.22 -5.11
CA LYS A 267 -15.03 7.44 -4.60
C LYS A 267 -16.30 7.79 -5.37
N SER A 268 -16.35 7.48 -6.66
CA SER A 268 -17.52 7.73 -7.51
C SER A 268 -18.74 6.91 -7.10
N LEU A 269 -18.53 5.75 -6.49
CA LEU A 269 -19.58 4.89 -5.96
C LEU A 269 -19.94 5.20 -4.50
N GLY A 270 -19.19 6.10 -3.83
CA GLY A 270 -19.40 6.42 -2.42
C GLY A 270 -19.08 5.28 -1.45
N ASN A 271 -18.44 4.22 -1.91
CA ASN A 271 -18.08 3.02 -1.14
C ASN A 271 -16.60 3.00 -0.72
N SER A 272 -15.95 4.15 -0.59
CA SER A 272 -14.54 4.25 -0.25
C SER A 272 -14.33 4.48 1.25
N VAL A 273 -13.41 3.71 1.84
CA VAL A 273 -13.01 3.83 3.25
C VAL A 273 -11.65 4.50 3.31
N LEU A 274 -11.58 5.70 3.89
CA LEU A 274 -10.35 6.48 3.99
C LEU A 274 -9.38 5.88 5.01
N VAL A 275 -8.10 5.87 4.66
CA VAL A 275 -7.05 5.39 5.57
C VAL A 275 -7.01 6.22 6.85
N SER A 276 -7.14 7.55 6.74
CA SER A 276 -7.15 8.47 7.88
C SER A 276 -8.29 8.22 8.89
N GLU A 277 -9.41 7.62 8.45
CA GLU A 277 -10.49 7.20 9.34
C GLU A 277 -10.23 5.81 9.93
N MET A 278 -9.62 4.92 9.14
CA MET A 278 -9.30 3.57 9.59
C MET A 278 -8.30 3.57 10.74
N VAL A 279 -7.22 4.36 10.63
CA VAL A 279 -6.17 4.44 11.66
C VAL A 279 -6.63 5.07 12.99
N LYS A 280 -7.81 5.73 13.01
CA LYS A 280 -8.43 6.21 14.25
C LYS A 280 -9.16 5.12 15.03
N ASN A 281 -9.64 4.10 14.32
CA ASN A 281 -10.51 3.07 14.87
C ASN A 281 -9.81 1.72 15.01
N TRP A 282 -8.73 1.52 14.27
CA TRP A 282 -7.99 0.26 14.19
C TRP A 282 -6.49 0.52 14.31
N ARG A 283 -5.78 -0.32 15.00
CA ARG A 283 -4.32 -0.25 15.11
C ARG A 283 -3.70 -0.41 13.70
N PRO A 284 -2.81 0.49 13.29
CA PRO A 284 -2.20 0.45 11.96
C PRO A 284 -1.51 -0.87 11.62
N ILE A 285 -0.85 -1.54 12.57
CA ILE A 285 -0.26 -2.87 12.35
C ILE A 285 -1.32 -3.94 12.02
N VAL A 286 -2.53 -3.84 12.58
CA VAL A 286 -3.66 -4.72 12.26
C VAL A 286 -4.16 -4.44 10.85
N LEU A 287 -4.23 -3.17 10.44
CA LEU A 287 -4.59 -2.79 9.07
C LEU A 287 -3.55 -3.31 8.07
N ARG A 288 -2.25 -3.19 8.40
CA ARG A 288 -1.18 -3.77 7.59
C ARG A 288 -1.33 -5.28 7.47
N TYR A 289 -1.60 -5.97 8.57
CA TYR A 289 -1.86 -7.41 8.56
C TYR A 289 -3.05 -7.75 7.67
N TYR A 290 -4.18 -7.05 7.83
CA TYR A 290 -5.39 -7.28 7.03
C TYR A 290 -5.17 -7.10 5.53
N LEU A 291 -4.48 -6.02 5.12
CA LEU A 291 -4.28 -5.69 3.71
C LEU A 291 -3.14 -6.47 3.04
N GLY A 292 -2.12 -6.87 3.82
CA GLY A 292 -0.88 -7.46 3.30
C GLY A 292 -0.81 -8.98 3.36
N THR A 293 -1.63 -9.64 4.20
CA THR A 293 -1.56 -11.10 4.35
C THR A 293 -2.34 -11.90 3.30
N PRO A 294 -3.42 -11.41 2.67
CA PRO A 294 -3.95 -12.04 1.47
C PRO A 294 -2.97 -11.92 0.31
N HIS A 295 -2.91 -12.94 -0.55
CA HIS A 295 -2.04 -12.90 -1.73
C HIS A 295 -2.28 -11.61 -2.54
N TYR A 296 -1.23 -10.96 -3.04
CA TYR A 296 -1.36 -9.68 -3.74
C TYR A 296 -2.27 -9.74 -4.98
N ARG A 297 -2.36 -10.90 -5.65
CA ARG A 297 -3.27 -11.15 -6.79
C ARG A 297 -4.70 -11.54 -6.40
N SER A 298 -5.00 -11.71 -5.11
CA SER A 298 -6.36 -12.00 -4.62
C SER A 298 -7.11 -10.73 -4.27
N MET A 299 -8.38 -10.64 -4.64
CA MET A 299 -9.25 -9.57 -4.17
C MET A 299 -9.51 -9.71 -2.66
N ILE A 300 -9.70 -8.60 -1.98
CA ILE A 300 -10.09 -8.54 -0.57
C ILE A 300 -11.46 -7.91 -0.50
N GLU A 301 -12.44 -8.60 0.05
CA GLU A 301 -13.73 -8.02 0.40
C GLU A 301 -13.61 -7.34 1.76
N TYR A 302 -13.83 -6.01 1.77
CA TYR A 302 -13.80 -5.24 3.01
C TYR A 302 -15.08 -5.45 3.82
N SER A 303 -14.91 -5.80 5.08
CA SER A 303 -15.93 -5.74 6.12
C SER A 303 -15.30 -5.50 7.48
N GLU A 304 -16.07 -4.95 8.43
CA GLU A 304 -15.59 -4.82 9.81
C GLU A 304 -15.37 -6.20 10.47
N GLU A 305 -16.13 -7.22 10.07
CA GLU A 305 -15.97 -8.59 10.56
C GLU A 305 -14.59 -9.14 10.17
N SER A 306 -14.21 -9.00 8.88
CA SER A 306 -12.88 -9.43 8.40
C SER A 306 -11.74 -8.71 9.13
N LEU A 307 -11.93 -7.45 9.50
CA LEU A 307 -10.96 -6.71 10.30
C LEU A 307 -10.84 -7.23 11.73
N ARG A 308 -11.98 -7.55 12.39
CA ARG A 308 -11.97 -8.16 13.73
C ARG A 308 -11.31 -9.54 13.71
N GLU A 309 -11.54 -10.32 12.65
CA GLU A 309 -10.86 -11.60 12.45
C GLU A 309 -9.34 -11.41 12.29
N ALA A 310 -8.92 -10.41 11.51
CA ALA A 310 -7.51 -10.05 11.33
C ALA A 310 -6.87 -9.61 12.66
N GLU A 311 -7.55 -8.77 13.43
CA GLU A 311 -7.11 -8.33 14.76
C GLU A 311 -6.95 -9.51 15.72
N ALA A 312 -7.95 -10.40 15.78
CA ALA A 312 -7.86 -11.60 16.61
C ALA A 312 -6.76 -12.57 16.15
N ALA A 313 -6.52 -12.67 14.83
CA ALA A 313 -5.46 -13.51 14.29
C ALA A 313 -4.07 -12.94 14.61
N PHE A 314 -3.88 -11.64 14.40
CA PHE A 314 -2.63 -10.96 14.73
C PHE A 314 -2.38 -10.94 16.25
N GLY A 315 -3.40 -10.69 17.06
CA GLY A 315 -3.30 -10.71 18.53
C GLY A 315 -2.79 -12.05 19.10
N ARG A 316 -3.06 -13.18 18.43
CA ARG A 316 -2.46 -14.47 18.83
C ARG A 316 -0.94 -14.53 18.59
N ILE A 317 -0.47 -13.93 17.50
CA ILE A 317 0.98 -13.81 17.19
C ILE A 317 1.63 -12.88 18.21
N GLU A 318 1.08 -11.70 18.39
CA GLU A 318 1.55 -10.67 19.32
C GLU A 318 1.60 -11.17 20.77
N GLY A 319 0.56 -11.86 21.22
CA GLY A 319 0.54 -12.46 22.54
C GLY A 319 1.62 -13.54 22.76
N PHE A 320 2.01 -14.27 21.73
CA PHE A 320 3.19 -15.15 21.81
C PHE A 320 4.48 -14.33 21.92
N VAL A 321 4.67 -13.34 21.05
CA VAL A 321 5.87 -12.48 21.07
C VAL A 321 6.05 -11.85 22.45
N GLN A 322 5.00 -11.32 23.04
CA GLN A 322 5.03 -10.73 24.37
C GLN A 322 5.45 -11.75 25.43
N ARG A 323 4.74 -12.87 25.56
CA ARG A 323 5.04 -13.90 26.59
C ARG A 323 6.44 -14.48 26.46
N ALA A 324 6.91 -14.71 25.21
CA ALA A 324 8.23 -15.24 24.99
C ALA A 324 9.32 -14.19 25.30
N THR A 325 9.09 -12.91 25.05
CA THR A 325 9.98 -11.81 25.44
C THR A 325 10.06 -11.68 26.96
N GLU A 326 8.93 -11.73 27.66
CA GLU A 326 8.89 -11.74 29.14
C GLU A 326 9.67 -12.94 29.70
N LYS A 327 9.47 -14.14 29.13
CA LYS A 327 10.19 -15.36 29.52
C LYS A 327 11.69 -15.26 29.29
N ALA A 328 12.11 -14.63 28.20
CA ALA A 328 13.51 -14.39 27.89
C ALA A 328 14.18 -13.49 28.93
N GLY A 329 13.48 -12.48 29.44
CA GLY A 329 13.99 -11.52 30.42
C GLY A 329 15.01 -10.53 29.85
N ALA A 330 15.21 -10.53 28.53
CA ALA A 330 16.08 -9.62 27.80
C ALA A 330 15.61 -9.52 26.34
N PRO A 331 15.93 -8.44 25.61
CA PRO A 331 15.60 -8.33 24.18
C PRO A 331 16.18 -9.49 23.37
N VAL A 332 15.34 -10.12 22.57
CA VAL A 332 15.73 -11.21 21.65
C VAL A 332 15.75 -10.64 20.24
N ALA A 333 16.90 -10.63 19.58
CA ALA A 333 17.01 -10.20 18.19
C ALA A 333 16.26 -11.18 17.25
N PRO A 334 15.73 -10.69 16.10
CA PRO A 334 15.26 -11.59 15.05
C PRO A 334 16.36 -12.57 14.63
N ALA A 335 15.97 -13.79 14.23
CA ALA A 335 16.93 -14.77 13.68
C ALA A 335 17.59 -14.19 12.41
N ALA A 336 18.86 -14.55 12.19
CA ALA A 336 19.61 -14.10 11.01
C ALA A 336 18.99 -14.61 9.71
N GLU A 337 18.37 -15.79 9.76
CA GLU A 337 17.71 -16.41 8.60
C GLU A 337 16.28 -16.81 8.98
N VAL A 338 15.34 -16.63 8.04
CA VAL A 338 14.00 -17.17 8.17
C VAL A 338 13.99 -18.69 7.94
N PRO A 339 13.02 -19.44 8.48
CA PRO A 339 12.87 -20.86 8.19
C PRO A 339 12.81 -21.14 6.68
N PRO A 340 13.45 -22.21 6.19
CA PRO A 340 13.47 -22.53 4.75
C PRO A 340 12.08 -22.62 4.12
N ALA A 341 11.10 -23.18 4.82
CA ALA A 341 9.73 -23.27 4.32
C ALA A 341 9.08 -21.88 4.12
N PHE A 342 9.42 -20.90 4.97
CA PHE A 342 8.97 -19.51 4.77
C PHE A 342 9.63 -18.90 3.54
N ALA A 343 10.94 -19.12 3.35
CA ALA A 343 11.63 -18.64 2.17
C ALA A 343 11.07 -19.28 0.88
N GLU A 344 10.77 -20.58 0.90
CA GLU A 344 10.11 -21.26 -0.23
C GLU A 344 8.74 -20.65 -0.56
N ALA A 345 7.94 -20.35 0.45
CA ALA A 345 6.64 -19.72 0.26
C ALA A 345 6.77 -18.31 -0.34
N MET A 346 7.72 -17.51 0.14
CA MET A 346 7.94 -16.15 -0.36
C MET A 346 8.60 -16.13 -1.75
N ASP A 347 9.44 -17.11 -2.07
CA ASP A 347 10.04 -17.26 -3.41
C ASP A 347 9.01 -17.66 -4.47
N ASP A 348 7.87 -18.25 -4.08
CA ASP A 348 6.81 -18.65 -4.98
C ASP A 348 5.74 -17.55 -5.09
N ASP A 349 6.01 -16.59 -5.94
CA ASP A 349 5.09 -15.50 -6.30
C ASP A 349 4.60 -14.70 -5.05
N LEU A 350 5.52 -14.45 -4.11
CA LEU A 350 5.21 -13.79 -2.84
C LEU A 350 4.03 -14.45 -2.12
N GLY A 351 4.10 -15.75 -1.91
CA GLY A 351 3.06 -16.57 -1.31
C GLY A 351 2.80 -16.27 0.17
N VAL A 352 2.47 -15.01 0.49
CA VAL A 352 2.26 -14.51 1.87
C VAL A 352 1.26 -15.36 2.66
N PRO A 353 0.14 -15.88 2.11
CA PRO A 353 -0.75 -16.76 2.87
C PRO A 353 -0.07 -18.05 3.35
N HIS A 354 0.81 -18.64 2.54
CA HIS A 354 1.60 -19.82 2.94
C HIS A 354 2.67 -19.44 3.97
N ALA A 355 3.37 -18.33 3.76
CA ALA A 355 4.31 -17.77 4.72
C ALA A 355 3.66 -17.52 6.10
N LEU A 356 2.44 -16.99 6.11
CA LEU A 356 1.66 -16.78 7.33
C LEU A 356 1.31 -18.08 8.05
N ALA A 357 0.98 -19.14 7.32
CA ALA A 357 0.72 -20.46 7.91
C ALA A 357 1.96 -21.02 8.65
N ILE A 358 3.17 -20.73 8.14
CA ILE A 358 4.43 -21.11 8.79
C ILE A 358 4.63 -20.27 10.05
N ILE A 359 4.38 -18.95 10.01
CA ILE A 359 4.41 -18.10 11.21
C ILE A 359 3.51 -18.68 12.30
N HIS A 360 2.25 -18.96 11.98
CA HIS A 360 1.31 -19.55 12.95
C HIS A 360 1.75 -20.91 13.48
N THR A 361 2.43 -21.71 12.67
CA THR A 361 2.98 -23.02 13.11
C THR A 361 4.12 -22.81 14.10
N THR A 362 5.05 -21.89 13.81
CA THR A 362 6.17 -21.53 14.69
C THR A 362 5.66 -20.93 16.01
N VAL A 363 4.64 -20.09 15.96
CA VAL A 363 3.95 -19.55 17.15
C VAL A 363 3.36 -20.67 18.02
N ARG A 364 2.72 -21.69 17.41
CA ARG A 364 2.20 -22.85 18.18
C ARG A 364 3.32 -23.63 18.84
N GLN A 365 4.44 -23.87 18.14
CA GLN A 365 5.62 -24.55 18.70
C GLN A 365 6.20 -23.75 19.87
N GLY A 366 6.35 -22.45 19.71
CA GLY A 366 6.81 -21.56 20.76
C GLY A 366 5.89 -21.54 22.01
N ASN A 367 4.56 -21.52 21.80
CA ASN A 367 3.62 -21.64 22.92
C ASN A 367 3.72 -23.00 23.63
N SER A 368 3.98 -24.09 22.91
CA SER A 368 4.21 -25.42 23.51
C SER A 368 5.50 -25.43 24.33
N ALA A 369 6.56 -24.80 23.86
CA ALA A 369 7.82 -24.64 24.59
C ALA A 369 7.61 -23.81 25.89
N LEU A 370 6.87 -22.69 25.83
CA LEU A 370 6.50 -21.89 26.99
C LEU A 370 5.72 -22.71 28.03
N ALA A 371 4.78 -23.53 27.59
CA ALA A 371 3.98 -24.39 28.45
C ALA A 371 4.80 -25.52 29.09
N ALA A 372 5.85 -26.01 28.39
CA ALA A 372 6.80 -27.00 28.89
C ALA A 372 7.94 -26.41 29.74
N ASP A 373 7.94 -25.09 29.97
CA ASP A 373 9.00 -24.33 30.63
C ASP A 373 10.38 -24.42 29.91
N ASP A 374 10.37 -24.76 28.62
CA ASP A 374 11.57 -24.83 27.77
C ASP A 374 11.88 -23.43 27.24
N LYS A 375 12.70 -22.69 28.03
CA LYS A 375 13.09 -21.32 27.74
C LYS A 375 13.89 -21.19 26.46
N ASP A 376 14.82 -22.10 26.20
CA ASP A 376 15.74 -22.01 25.06
C ASP A 376 14.98 -22.20 23.74
N GLU A 377 14.08 -23.19 23.68
CA GLU A 377 13.23 -23.41 22.51
C GLU A 377 12.24 -22.23 22.31
N ALA A 378 11.65 -21.70 23.37
CA ALA A 378 10.75 -20.55 23.28
C ALA A 378 11.47 -19.32 22.70
N ILE A 379 12.71 -19.04 23.10
CA ILE A 379 13.53 -17.95 22.57
C ILE A 379 13.90 -18.20 21.10
N ALA A 380 14.25 -19.44 20.74
CA ALA A 380 14.57 -19.79 19.35
C ALA A 380 13.34 -19.53 18.44
N ARG A 381 12.14 -19.99 18.84
CA ARG A 381 10.90 -19.75 18.08
C ARG A 381 10.54 -18.26 18.04
N LEU A 382 10.76 -17.49 19.10
CA LEU A 382 10.56 -16.04 19.11
C LEU A 382 11.45 -15.35 18.06
N ALA A 383 12.75 -15.71 18.03
CA ALA A 383 13.69 -15.14 17.06
C ALA A 383 13.25 -15.42 15.60
N GLU A 384 12.81 -16.65 15.31
CA GLU A 384 12.30 -17.03 13.99
C GLU A 384 11.00 -16.28 13.63
N VAL A 385 10.04 -16.20 14.56
CA VAL A 385 8.79 -15.46 14.34
C VAL A 385 9.07 -14.00 14.03
N ARG A 386 9.96 -13.35 14.80
CA ARG A 386 10.35 -11.96 14.56
C ARG A 386 11.03 -11.77 13.19
N ALA A 387 11.91 -12.68 12.79
CA ALA A 387 12.54 -12.61 11.47
C ALA A 387 11.51 -12.68 10.33
N MET A 388 10.56 -13.62 10.40
CA MET A 388 9.49 -13.75 9.41
C MET A 388 8.56 -12.54 9.39
N LEU A 389 8.17 -12.03 10.57
CA LEU A 389 7.33 -10.84 10.70
C LEU A 389 8.05 -9.58 10.18
N GLY A 390 9.36 -9.45 10.39
CA GLY A 390 10.17 -8.34 9.87
C GLY A 390 10.14 -8.24 8.35
N VAL A 391 10.19 -9.39 7.64
CA VAL A 391 10.03 -9.44 6.18
C VAL A 391 8.67 -8.90 5.75
N LEU A 392 7.61 -9.17 6.51
CA LEU A 392 6.26 -8.67 6.21
C LEU A 392 6.01 -7.25 6.76
N GLY A 393 6.97 -6.68 7.52
CA GLY A 393 6.82 -5.41 8.24
C GLY A 393 5.79 -5.48 9.38
N LEU A 394 5.65 -6.67 10.00
CA LEU A 394 4.65 -7.00 11.03
C LEU A 394 5.28 -7.37 12.38
N ASP A 395 6.59 -7.11 12.59
CA ASP A 395 7.22 -7.38 13.89
C ASP A 395 6.72 -6.35 14.93
N PRO A 396 5.92 -6.75 15.94
CA PRO A 396 5.38 -5.80 16.92
C PRO A 396 6.45 -5.14 17.80
N LEU A 397 7.68 -5.67 17.78
CA LEU A 397 8.83 -5.07 18.49
C LEU A 397 9.68 -4.17 17.58
N ASP A 398 9.25 -3.91 16.34
CA ASP A 398 9.88 -2.91 15.48
C ASP A 398 9.64 -1.50 16.07
N PRO A 399 10.67 -0.63 16.14
CA PRO A 399 10.53 0.74 16.65
C PRO A 399 9.40 1.55 16.00
N HIS A 400 9.08 1.28 14.74
CA HIS A 400 7.96 1.93 14.06
C HIS A 400 6.62 1.75 14.79
N TRP A 401 6.38 0.56 15.37
CA TRP A 401 5.15 0.25 16.10
C TRP A 401 5.22 0.61 17.58
N ALA A 402 6.43 0.85 18.14
CA ALA A 402 6.64 1.14 19.56
C ALA A 402 6.05 2.50 19.98
N GLU A 403 6.11 3.52 19.09
CA GLU A 403 5.52 4.84 19.38
C GLU A 403 3.99 4.78 19.59
N GLU A 404 3.32 3.82 18.94
CA GLU A 404 1.89 3.57 19.15
C GLU A 404 1.64 2.88 20.50
N THR A 405 2.52 1.96 20.87
CA THR A 405 2.44 1.20 22.13
C THR A 405 2.71 2.12 23.30
N ASP A 406 3.73 2.98 23.25
CA ASP A 406 4.07 3.92 24.30
C ASP A 406 2.94 4.93 24.58
N ARG A 407 2.32 5.50 23.54
CA ARG A 407 1.14 6.37 23.72
C ARG A 407 -0.05 5.62 24.27
N GLY A 408 -0.25 4.38 23.86
CA GLY A 408 -1.28 3.49 24.37
C GLY A 408 -1.03 3.11 25.83
N GLU A 409 0.19 2.76 26.19
CA GLU A 409 0.58 2.40 27.57
C GLU A 409 0.54 3.61 28.51
N GLU A 410 1.00 4.78 28.07
CA GLU A 410 0.91 6.01 28.87
C GLU A 410 -0.56 6.39 29.12
N LEU A 411 -1.41 6.34 28.09
CA LEU A 411 -2.84 6.58 28.22
C LEU A 411 -3.50 5.50 29.10
N HIS A 412 -3.14 4.23 28.90
CA HIS A 412 -3.63 3.12 29.72
C HIS A 412 -3.22 3.29 31.19
N GLY A 413 -1.98 3.71 31.47
CA GLY A 413 -1.49 4.00 32.79
C GLY A 413 -2.26 5.15 33.48
N VAL A 414 -2.57 6.20 32.72
CA VAL A 414 -3.42 7.31 33.23
C VAL A 414 -4.84 6.82 33.49
N VAL A 415 -5.42 6.05 32.55
CA VAL A 415 -6.77 5.47 32.73
C VAL A 415 -6.80 4.50 33.89
N ASP A 416 -5.81 3.59 34.04
CA ASP A 416 -5.72 2.66 35.19
C ASP A 416 -5.68 3.41 36.51
N THR A 417 -4.88 4.47 36.60
CA THR A 417 -4.80 5.31 37.78
C THR A 417 -6.16 5.94 38.11
N LEU A 418 -6.85 6.50 37.15
CA LEU A 418 -8.18 7.11 37.32
C LEU A 418 -9.24 6.07 37.70
N VAL A 419 -9.23 4.91 37.04
CA VAL A 419 -10.18 3.83 37.35
C VAL A 419 -9.95 3.27 38.73
N ARG A 420 -8.70 3.07 39.15
CA ARG A 420 -8.37 2.65 40.54
C ARG A 420 -8.87 3.63 41.60
N LEU A 421 -8.75 4.94 41.37
CA LEU A 421 -9.31 5.94 42.24
C LEU A 421 -10.83 5.82 42.37
N VAL A 422 -11.52 5.60 41.27
CA VAL A 422 -12.98 5.43 41.22
C VAL A 422 -13.42 4.13 41.89
N LEU A 423 -12.65 3.04 41.69
CA LEU A 423 -12.89 1.75 42.36
C LEU A 423 -12.67 1.85 43.86
N GLN A 424 -11.68 2.61 44.33
CA GLN A 424 -11.45 2.88 45.74
C GLN A 424 -12.61 3.66 46.36
N GLN A 425 -13.21 4.62 45.65
CA GLN A 425 -14.43 5.33 46.11
C GLN A 425 -15.62 4.37 46.22
N ARG A 426 -15.78 3.43 45.24
CA ARG A 426 -16.81 2.39 45.30
C ARG A 426 -16.63 1.49 46.52
N GLU A 427 -15.42 1.09 46.82
CA GLU A 427 -15.11 0.23 47.95
C GLU A 427 -15.40 0.95 49.29
N SER A 428 -15.00 2.20 49.41
CA SER A 428 -15.34 3.05 50.54
C SER A 428 -16.87 3.25 50.75
N ALA A 429 -17.64 3.31 49.66
CA ALA A 429 -19.09 3.34 49.73
C ALA A 429 -19.66 2.00 50.25
N ARG A 430 -19.12 0.86 49.79
CA ARG A 430 -19.50 -0.50 50.25
C ARG A 430 -19.21 -0.69 51.77
N GLU A 431 -18.04 -0.23 52.21
CA GLU A 431 -17.67 -0.28 53.64
C GLU A 431 -18.66 0.51 54.53
N ARG A 432 -19.14 1.67 54.04
CA ARG A 432 -20.16 2.47 54.68
C ARG A 432 -21.57 1.94 54.51
N LYS A 433 -21.75 0.82 53.81
CA LYS A 433 -23.04 0.21 53.41
C LYS A 433 -23.93 1.13 52.57
N ASP A 434 -23.30 2.07 51.84
CA ASP A 434 -23.96 2.92 50.84
C ASP A 434 -24.01 2.20 49.50
N TRP A 435 -24.93 1.26 49.39
CA TRP A 435 -25.08 0.42 48.23
C TRP A 435 -25.52 1.20 46.99
N ALA A 436 -26.31 2.25 47.19
CA ALA A 436 -26.80 3.09 46.10
C ALA A 436 -25.65 3.79 45.36
N THR A 437 -24.71 4.38 46.12
CA THR A 437 -23.52 5.03 45.54
C THR A 437 -22.58 3.99 44.90
N ALA A 438 -22.40 2.82 45.53
CA ALA A 438 -21.54 1.77 44.98
C ALA A 438 -22.06 1.22 43.64
N ASP A 439 -23.37 1.05 43.49
CA ASP A 439 -24.01 0.59 42.26
C ASP A 439 -23.99 1.69 41.17
N ALA A 440 -24.24 2.94 41.56
CA ALA A 440 -24.14 4.06 40.60
C ALA A 440 -22.74 4.21 39.99
N ILE A 441 -21.68 4.02 40.77
CA ILE A 441 -20.29 4.05 40.29
C ILE A 441 -20.05 2.90 39.31
N ARG A 442 -20.48 1.68 39.64
CA ARG A 442 -20.33 0.53 38.74
C ARG A 442 -21.04 0.75 37.40
N ASP A 443 -22.28 1.24 37.48
CA ASP A 443 -23.09 1.50 36.28
C ASP A 443 -22.48 2.60 35.40
N GLN A 444 -21.86 3.60 36.03
CA GLN A 444 -21.19 4.67 35.30
C GLN A 444 -19.92 4.17 34.58
N LEU A 445 -19.11 3.33 35.22
CA LEU A 445 -17.94 2.69 34.63
C LEU A 445 -18.35 1.77 33.47
N ASN A 446 -19.39 0.95 33.63
CA ASN A 446 -19.92 0.12 32.59
C ASN A 446 -20.43 0.92 31.36
N ARG A 447 -21.13 2.05 31.60
CA ARG A 447 -21.54 2.97 30.50
C ARG A 447 -20.38 3.61 29.78
N SER A 448 -19.25 3.78 30.46
CA SER A 448 -18.00 4.29 29.88
C SER A 448 -17.23 3.22 29.10
N GLY A 449 -17.74 1.98 29.00
CA GLY A 449 -17.12 0.88 28.29
C GLY A 449 -16.08 0.11 29.12
N LEU A 450 -16.13 0.23 30.46
CA LEU A 450 -15.24 -0.48 31.37
C LEU A 450 -16.01 -1.62 32.06
N ALA A 451 -15.62 -2.86 31.86
CA ALA A 451 -16.14 -4.02 32.57
C ALA A 451 -15.33 -4.22 33.87
N ILE A 452 -16.03 -4.41 34.99
CA ILE A 452 -15.40 -4.57 36.30
C ILE A 452 -15.67 -5.96 36.83
N GLU A 453 -14.61 -6.67 37.22
CA GLU A 453 -14.66 -7.96 37.89
C GLU A 453 -14.13 -7.84 39.32
N ASP A 454 -14.96 -8.25 40.30
CA ASP A 454 -14.55 -8.35 41.68
C ASP A 454 -13.73 -9.64 41.87
N SER A 455 -12.45 -9.56 42.25
CA SER A 455 -11.58 -10.71 42.51
C SER A 455 -11.10 -10.71 43.98
N PRO A 456 -10.63 -11.87 44.50
CA PRO A 456 -10.08 -11.94 45.87
C PRO A 456 -8.88 -10.99 46.09
N ASP A 457 -8.17 -10.63 45.06
CA ASP A 457 -7.00 -9.73 45.10
C ASP A 457 -7.40 -8.25 44.88
N GLY A 458 -8.70 -7.94 44.84
CA GLY A 458 -9.26 -6.62 44.56
C GLY A 458 -9.97 -6.54 43.18
N PRO A 459 -10.73 -5.45 42.96
CA PRO A 459 -11.44 -5.29 41.70
C PRO A 459 -10.48 -5.08 40.52
N ARG A 460 -10.74 -5.80 39.43
CA ARG A 460 -10.03 -5.66 38.13
C ARG A 460 -10.96 -5.05 37.10
N TRP A 461 -10.39 -4.34 36.15
CA TRP A 461 -11.15 -3.75 35.07
C TRP A 461 -10.58 -4.17 33.71
N THR A 462 -11.45 -4.29 32.72
CA THR A 462 -11.13 -4.51 31.33
C THR A 462 -11.96 -3.59 30.44
N LEU A 463 -11.50 -3.30 29.23
CA LEU A 463 -12.34 -2.66 28.23
C LEU A 463 -13.44 -3.63 27.82
N GLY A 464 -14.71 -3.24 28.03
CA GLY A 464 -15.88 -4.01 27.61
C GLY A 464 -16.01 -3.96 26.09
N ASN A 465 -16.29 -5.10 25.46
CA ASN A 465 -16.67 -5.14 24.06
C ASN A 465 -17.95 -4.30 23.83
N ARG A 466 -17.85 -3.23 23.03
CA ARG A 466 -19.00 -2.47 22.55
C ARG A 466 -19.75 -3.23 21.49
#